data_10b480232306cbff25ed6f1d83f8a989
#
_entry.id   10b480232306cbff25ed6f1d83f8a989
#
_cell.length_a   1.000
_cell.length_b   1.000
_cell.length_c   1.000
_cell.angle_alpha   90.00
_cell.angle_beta   90.00
_cell.angle_gamma   90.00
#
_symmetry.space_group_name_H-M   'P 1'
#
loop_
_entity.id
_entity.type
_entity.pdbx_description
1 polymer ?
#
loop_
_entity_poly.entity_id
_entity_poly.type
_entity_poly.pdbx_seq_one_letter_code
_entity_poly.pdbx_strand_id
1 'polypeptide(L)'
;VCSSDLTDFKDNEIAFAASANVGYSTFGKADFLNATFAADVLDASGLGDFSSNELDKALAGKQAGVSFSFSPFNHGLKGNSTPKDIETLMQLIYLKMTAVSKDQKSFDNMKSMMATVLANKSNNPNLVYQDSVQSTLYLGSKLARVPEASDIKDINYDRILEIGKQFYGNAKDFTFYFVGNYDEKTLLPLIEQYIASLPNNGFKLKNKQIPYAKGKVSNIFTKAMENPQNQATEIWYTKAPFTLKNFVLADVSARLLEMKYLRTIREELSAAYHAGANYGLLRDYDNKAAISITAVAQLNPEKSDIAIPYFFKGMDETIAQPNAEDLLKVKEILLKQAAVSEKTNGYWLGALSTYERMGVDTHSDYKEMVKNLKASEISDFLKNVILKSGNHFEIIMKAVKNGK
;
A
#
# COMPACT_ATOMS: atom_id res chain seq x y z
N VAL A 1 -16.76 -2.13 16.02
CA VAL A 1 -16.55 -3.59 16.13
C VAL A 1 -15.12 -3.86 16.57
N CYS A 2 -14.92 -4.77 17.52
CA CYS A 2 -13.59 -5.27 17.89
C CYS A 2 -13.47 -6.71 17.43
N SER A 3 -12.35 -7.05 16.80
CA SER A 3 -11.97 -8.40 16.46
C SER A 3 -10.63 -8.70 17.14
N SER A 4 -10.55 -9.82 17.84
CA SER A 4 -9.34 -10.23 18.54
C SER A 4 -8.98 -11.67 18.20
N ASP A 5 -7.70 -11.94 18.06
CA ASP A 5 -7.17 -13.27 17.78
C ASP A 5 -5.96 -13.53 18.69
N LEU A 6 -6.14 -14.46 19.62
CA LEU A 6 -5.10 -14.84 20.57
C LEU A 6 -4.11 -15.77 19.86
N THR A 7 -2.84 -15.38 19.85
CA THR A 7 -1.75 -16.18 19.28
C THR A 7 -0.60 -16.34 20.27
N ASP A 8 0.14 -17.40 20.14
CA ASP A 8 1.35 -17.71 20.90
C ASP A 8 2.63 -17.63 20.04
N PHE A 9 2.55 -16.99 18.87
CA PHE A 9 3.68 -16.92 17.93
C PHE A 9 4.86 -16.13 18.46
N LYS A 10 4.57 -15.09 19.26
CA LYS A 10 5.57 -14.27 19.95
C LYS A 10 5.05 -13.84 21.31
N ASP A 11 5.76 -14.20 22.36
CA ASP A 11 5.37 -13.94 23.75
C ASP A 11 5.20 -12.45 24.09
N ASN A 12 5.91 -11.58 23.39
CA ASN A 12 5.99 -10.16 23.69
C ASN A 12 5.47 -9.27 22.54
N GLU A 13 4.49 -9.74 21.77
CA GLU A 13 3.96 -8.95 20.66
C GLU A 13 2.43 -8.96 20.63
N ILE A 14 1.86 -7.76 20.59
CA ILE A 14 0.47 -7.51 20.25
C ILE A 14 0.48 -6.56 19.06
N ALA A 15 -0.03 -7.01 17.92
CA ALA A 15 -0.24 -6.19 16.74
C ALA A 15 -1.64 -5.54 16.81
N PHE A 16 -1.70 -4.28 16.47
CA PHE A 16 -2.93 -3.48 16.50
C PHE A 16 -3.18 -2.82 15.15
N ALA A 17 -4.42 -2.79 14.73
CA ALA A 17 -4.93 -1.88 13.71
C ALA A 17 -6.35 -1.43 14.05
N ALA A 18 -6.71 -0.24 13.59
CA ALA A 18 -8.08 0.21 13.49
C ALA A 18 -8.31 0.77 12.09
N SER A 19 -9.42 0.44 11.45
CA SER A 19 -9.68 0.91 10.09
C SER A 19 -11.13 1.28 9.86
N ALA A 20 -11.34 2.34 9.08
CA ALA A 20 -12.63 2.76 8.56
C ALA A 20 -12.56 2.90 7.03
N ASN A 21 -13.67 2.58 6.35
CA ASN A 21 -13.73 2.40 4.89
C ASN A 21 -13.98 3.69 4.11
N VAL A 22 -13.50 4.82 4.61
CA VAL A 22 -13.55 6.13 3.95
C VAL A 22 -12.16 6.77 4.02
N GLY A 23 -11.71 7.43 2.96
CA GLY A 23 -10.40 8.05 2.92
C GLY A 23 -10.42 9.46 2.32
N TYR A 24 -9.24 9.96 1.97
CA TYR A 24 -9.11 11.33 1.49
C TYR A 24 -9.72 11.59 0.11
N SER A 25 -10.17 10.56 -0.62
CA SER A 25 -10.96 10.76 -1.85
C SER A 25 -12.27 11.52 -1.60
N THR A 26 -12.75 11.57 -0.36
CA THR A 26 -13.87 12.40 0.09
C THR A 26 -13.68 13.86 -0.25
N PHE A 27 -12.44 14.36 -0.17
CA PHE A 27 -12.13 15.76 -0.39
C PHE A 27 -12.10 16.15 -1.87
N GLY A 28 -12.27 17.44 -2.11
CA GLY A 28 -12.05 18.05 -3.42
C GLY A 28 -10.60 18.53 -3.59
N LYS A 29 -10.36 19.19 -4.72
CA LYS A 29 -9.03 19.74 -5.05
C LYS A 29 -8.46 20.67 -3.96
N ALA A 30 -9.32 21.46 -3.30
CA ALA A 30 -8.89 22.45 -2.32
C ALA A 30 -8.22 21.83 -1.09
N ASP A 31 -8.70 20.67 -0.63
CA ASP A 31 -8.19 19.97 0.54
C ASP A 31 -7.24 18.81 0.21
N PHE A 32 -6.98 18.56 -1.06
CA PHE A 32 -6.18 17.40 -1.48
C PHE A 32 -4.81 17.33 -0.79
N LEU A 33 -4.09 18.46 -0.75
CA LEU A 33 -2.77 18.52 -0.10
C LEU A 33 -2.86 18.30 1.41
N ASN A 34 -3.77 19.00 2.07
CA ASN A 34 -3.98 18.83 3.51
C ASN A 34 -4.32 17.37 3.84
N ALA A 35 -5.17 16.74 3.04
CA ALA A 35 -5.57 15.36 3.23
C ALA A 35 -4.43 14.36 2.93
N THR A 36 -3.61 14.62 1.91
CA THR A 36 -2.47 13.77 1.56
C THR A 36 -1.43 13.72 2.68
N PHE A 37 -1.17 14.87 3.33
CA PHE A 37 -0.18 14.95 4.41
C PHE A 37 -0.80 14.84 5.82
N ALA A 38 -2.10 14.55 5.92
CA ALA A 38 -2.79 14.55 7.21
C ALA A 38 -2.19 13.53 8.20
N ALA A 39 -1.89 12.31 7.78
CA ALA A 39 -1.35 11.30 8.68
C ALA A 39 0.01 11.74 9.26
N ASP A 40 0.92 12.22 8.41
CA ASP A 40 2.26 12.65 8.83
C ASP A 40 2.20 13.84 9.80
N VAL A 41 1.32 14.82 9.50
CA VAL A 41 1.14 16.00 10.35
C VAL A 41 0.51 15.64 11.68
N LEU A 42 -0.51 14.77 11.69
CA LEU A 42 -1.15 14.31 12.92
C LEU A 42 -0.21 13.47 13.78
N ASP A 43 0.69 12.68 13.17
CA ASP A 43 1.72 11.94 13.91
C ASP A 43 2.80 12.83 14.50
N ALA A 44 3.13 13.94 13.84
CA ALA A 44 4.05 14.95 14.35
C ALA A 44 3.42 15.92 15.37
N SER A 45 2.11 15.85 15.58
CA SER A 45 1.36 16.70 16.51
C SER A 45 1.53 16.25 17.97
N GLY A 46 1.15 17.11 18.90
CA GLY A 46 1.06 16.76 20.32
C GLY A 46 -0.17 15.88 20.61
N LEU A 47 -0.18 15.25 21.77
CA LEU A 47 -1.32 14.47 22.29
C LEU A 47 -1.68 14.94 23.71
N GLY A 48 -2.91 15.38 23.89
CA GLY A 48 -3.34 15.98 25.16
C GLY A 48 -2.51 17.23 25.48
N ASP A 49 -1.89 17.23 26.65
CA ASP A 49 -1.02 18.31 27.10
C ASP A 49 0.46 18.13 26.73
N PHE A 50 0.81 17.02 26.07
CA PHE A 50 2.17 16.73 25.65
C PHE A 50 2.45 17.25 24.25
N SER A 51 3.54 17.99 24.08
CA SER A 51 4.17 18.17 22.78
C SER A 51 4.73 16.82 22.26
N SER A 52 5.02 16.72 20.99
CA SER A 52 5.63 15.51 20.39
C SER A 52 6.89 15.06 21.14
N ASN A 53 7.80 15.99 21.44
CA ASN A 53 9.03 15.69 22.18
C ASN A 53 8.80 15.27 23.66
N GLU A 54 7.80 15.82 24.31
CA GLU A 54 7.44 15.42 25.68
C GLU A 54 6.81 14.04 25.71
N LEU A 55 5.99 13.72 24.70
CA LEU A 55 5.41 12.41 24.51
C LEU A 55 6.49 11.35 24.33
N ASP A 56 7.48 11.61 23.47
CA ASP A 56 8.62 10.70 23.25
C ASP A 56 9.37 10.42 24.55
N LYS A 57 9.58 11.44 25.40
CA LYS A 57 10.20 11.28 26.70
C LYS A 57 9.33 10.50 27.68
N ALA A 58 8.02 10.75 27.69
CA ALA A 58 7.07 10.03 28.55
C ALA A 58 6.95 8.55 28.18
N LEU A 59 7.13 8.24 26.90
CA LEU A 59 7.12 6.87 26.36
C LEU A 59 8.49 6.18 26.44
N ALA A 60 9.54 6.85 26.92
CA ALA A 60 10.86 6.24 27.02
C ALA A 60 10.82 4.97 27.87
N GLY A 61 11.30 3.86 27.31
CA GLY A 61 11.26 2.52 27.94
C GLY A 61 9.93 1.77 27.80
N LYS A 62 8.91 2.34 27.16
CA LYS A 62 7.68 1.66 26.75
C LYS A 62 7.85 1.03 25.36
N GLN A 63 7.27 -0.14 25.18
CA GLN A 63 7.22 -0.81 23.89
C GLN A 63 5.78 -0.77 23.37
N ALA A 64 5.27 0.42 23.18
CA ALA A 64 3.95 0.68 22.62
C ALA A 64 4.03 1.87 21.66
N GLY A 65 3.38 1.77 20.52
CA GLY A 65 3.31 2.83 19.52
C GLY A 65 2.05 2.75 18.67
N VAL A 66 1.55 3.93 18.27
CA VAL A 66 0.39 4.06 17.38
C VAL A 66 0.68 5.17 16.38
N SER A 67 0.41 4.90 15.11
CA SER A 67 0.52 5.88 14.02
C SER A 67 -0.78 6.02 13.26
N PHE A 68 -1.02 7.19 12.71
CA PHE A 68 -2.13 7.42 11.79
C PHE A 68 -1.87 6.79 10.41
N SER A 69 -2.92 6.39 9.73
CA SER A 69 -2.87 6.00 8.33
C SER A 69 -4.03 6.65 7.58
N PHE A 70 -3.73 7.25 6.43
CA PHE A 70 -4.74 7.91 5.61
C PHE A 70 -4.46 7.65 4.15
N SER A 71 -5.37 7.00 3.48
CA SER A 71 -5.26 6.61 2.08
C SER A 71 -6.47 7.12 1.26
N PRO A 72 -6.48 6.96 -0.06
CA PRO A 72 -7.60 7.44 -0.87
C PRO A 72 -8.97 6.94 -0.41
N PHE A 73 -9.08 5.68 0.02
CA PHE A 73 -10.36 5.03 0.28
C PHE A 73 -10.52 4.46 1.70
N ASN A 74 -9.53 4.62 2.55
CA ASN A 74 -9.60 4.22 3.95
C ASN A 74 -8.73 5.13 4.82
N HIS A 75 -9.02 5.13 6.11
CA HIS A 75 -8.17 5.72 7.14
C HIS A 75 -8.12 4.80 8.35
N GLY A 76 -7.16 5.02 9.23
CA GLY A 76 -7.03 4.17 10.39
C GLY A 76 -5.86 4.51 11.29
N LEU A 77 -5.67 3.64 12.25
CA LEU A 77 -4.52 3.62 13.14
C LEU A 77 -3.81 2.27 12.97
N LYS A 78 -2.50 2.26 13.12
CA LYS A 78 -1.67 1.06 13.18
C LYS A 78 -0.74 1.17 14.36
N GLY A 79 -0.50 0.06 15.03
CA GLY A 79 0.35 0.07 16.21
C GLY A 79 0.75 -1.32 16.65
N ASN A 80 1.54 -1.33 17.67
CA ASN A 80 1.97 -2.54 18.34
C ASN A 80 2.25 -2.27 19.81
N SER A 81 2.24 -3.33 20.60
CA SER A 81 2.59 -3.29 22.01
C SER A 81 3.17 -4.62 22.46
N THR A 82 3.71 -4.63 23.69
CA THR A 82 3.91 -5.86 24.45
C THR A 82 2.69 -6.06 25.38
N PRO A 83 2.48 -7.29 25.91
CA PRO A 83 1.45 -7.51 26.95
C PRO A 83 1.61 -6.59 28.17
N LYS A 84 2.85 -6.26 28.53
CA LYS A 84 3.17 -5.36 29.66
C LYS A 84 2.72 -3.92 29.41
N ASP A 85 2.82 -3.45 28.18
CA ASP A 85 2.57 -2.05 27.82
C ASP A 85 1.22 -1.87 27.08
N ILE A 86 0.32 -2.87 27.15
CA ILE A 86 -0.98 -2.84 26.44
C ILE A 86 -1.86 -1.66 26.87
N GLU A 87 -1.84 -1.27 28.13
CA GLU A 87 -2.57 -0.11 28.60
C GLU A 87 -2.02 1.19 27.99
N THR A 88 -0.68 1.29 27.82
CA THR A 88 -0.07 2.42 27.11
C THR A 88 -0.53 2.48 25.66
N LEU A 89 -0.66 1.33 25.00
CA LEU A 89 -1.25 1.25 23.63
C LEU A 89 -2.68 1.82 23.63
N MET A 90 -3.52 1.41 24.58
CA MET A 90 -4.92 1.89 24.67
C MET A 90 -5.01 3.38 24.94
N GLN A 91 -4.16 3.91 25.83
CA GLN A 91 -4.05 5.35 26.09
C GLN A 91 -3.65 6.11 24.82
N LEU A 92 -2.68 5.62 24.05
CA LEU A 92 -2.28 6.24 22.80
C LEU A 92 -3.40 6.21 21.75
N ILE A 93 -4.12 5.10 21.61
CA ILE A 93 -5.29 5.02 20.72
C ILE A 93 -6.33 6.07 21.13
N TYR A 94 -6.68 6.12 22.40
CA TYR A 94 -7.67 7.06 22.92
C TYR A 94 -7.26 8.52 22.65
N LEU A 95 -6.03 8.89 22.98
CA LEU A 95 -5.51 10.26 22.77
C LEU A 95 -5.44 10.63 21.29
N LYS A 96 -5.00 9.71 20.42
CA LYS A 96 -4.96 9.97 18.96
C LYS A 96 -6.36 10.18 18.36
N MET A 97 -7.39 9.55 18.90
CA MET A 97 -8.76 9.73 18.43
C MET A 97 -9.50 10.90 19.08
N THR A 98 -9.02 11.41 20.21
CA THR A 98 -9.77 12.42 20.99
C THR A 98 -9.02 13.71 21.25
N ALA A 99 -7.69 13.69 21.34
CA ALA A 99 -6.92 14.77 21.96
C ALA A 99 -5.63 15.11 21.17
N VAL A 100 -5.66 15.04 19.84
CA VAL A 100 -4.55 15.57 19.04
C VAL A 100 -4.47 17.07 19.25
N SER A 101 -3.32 17.54 19.69
CA SER A 101 -3.07 18.94 20.02
C SER A 101 -2.01 19.57 19.11
N LYS A 102 -2.07 20.90 18.99
CA LYS A 102 -1.18 21.64 18.10
C LYS A 102 0.24 21.71 18.67
N ASP A 103 1.23 21.20 17.93
CA ASP A 103 2.65 21.41 18.17
C ASP A 103 3.26 22.15 16.96
N GLN A 104 3.23 23.48 17.04
CA GLN A 104 3.69 24.33 15.93
C GLN A 104 5.16 24.10 15.58
N LYS A 105 6.00 23.86 16.59
CA LYS A 105 7.45 23.65 16.38
C LYS A 105 7.71 22.35 15.61
N SER A 106 7.07 21.26 16.00
CA SER A 106 7.20 19.97 15.32
C SER A 106 6.63 20.02 13.90
N PHE A 107 5.51 20.70 13.70
CA PHE A 107 4.95 20.94 12.37
C PHE A 107 5.89 21.73 11.46
N ASP A 108 6.48 22.84 11.94
CA ASP A 108 7.39 23.68 11.16
C ASP A 108 8.67 22.91 10.77
N ASN A 109 9.19 22.09 11.69
CA ASN A 109 10.34 21.22 11.44
C ASN A 109 10.02 20.18 10.35
N MET A 110 8.88 19.49 10.48
CA MET A 110 8.43 18.50 9.50
C MET A 110 8.20 19.15 8.14
N LYS A 111 7.53 20.30 8.09
CA LYS A 111 7.28 21.08 6.87
C LYS A 111 8.58 21.45 6.16
N SER A 112 9.60 21.88 6.90
CA SER A 112 10.93 22.22 6.38
C SER A 112 11.65 21.00 5.82
N MET A 113 11.57 19.85 6.52
CA MET A 113 12.14 18.59 6.06
C MET A 113 11.46 18.11 4.78
N MET A 114 10.13 18.13 4.71
CA MET A 114 9.36 17.78 3.51
C MET A 114 9.71 18.67 2.32
N ALA A 115 9.81 19.99 2.53
CA ALA A 115 10.22 20.92 1.48
C ALA A 115 11.61 20.58 0.92
N THR A 116 12.55 20.24 1.79
CA THR A 116 13.90 19.84 1.41
C THR A 116 13.91 18.54 0.61
N VAL A 117 13.17 17.53 1.07
CA VAL A 117 13.04 16.23 0.36
C VAL A 117 12.45 16.42 -1.03
N LEU A 118 11.34 17.17 -1.13
CA LEU A 118 10.68 17.41 -2.40
C LEU A 118 11.50 18.32 -3.34
N ALA A 119 12.24 19.30 -2.82
CA ALA A 119 13.13 20.13 -3.64
C ALA A 119 14.29 19.32 -4.27
N ASN A 120 14.78 18.32 -3.55
CA ASN A 120 15.85 17.44 -4.02
C ASN A 120 15.34 16.22 -4.81
N LYS A 121 14.04 16.03 -4.91
CA LYS A 121 13.41 14.86 -5.55
C LYS A 121 13.88 14.69 -7.01
N SER A 122 14.00 15.78 -7.75
CA SER A 122 14.46 15.77 -9.14
C SER A 122 15.89 15.22 -9.31
N ASN A 123 16.70 15.22 -8.26
CA ASN A 123 18.06 14.66 -8.27
C ASN A 123 18.09 13.14 -8.09
N ASN A 124 16.98 12.53 -7.72
CA ASN A 124 16.86 11.09 -7.56
C ASN A 124 16.06 10.48 -8.72
N PRO A 125 16.71 9.78 -9.67
CA PRO A 125 16.05 9.21 -10.84
C PRO A 125 14.91 8.24 -10.48
N ASN A 126 15.05 7.48 -9.39
CA ASN A 126 14.00 6.53 -8.96
C ASN A 126 12.75 7.25 -8.49
N LEU A 127 12.86 8.35 -7.75
CA LEU A 127 11.71 9.15 -7.34
C LEU A 127 11.03 9.82 -8.54
N VAL A 128 11.81 10.35 -9.48
CA VAL A 128 11.28 10.91 -10.75
C VAL A 128 10.52 9.83 -11.53
N TYR A 129 11.07 8.63 -11.57
CA TYR A 129 10.42 7.51 -12.25
C TYR A 129 9.11 7.08 -11.57
N GLN A 130 9.11 6.93 -10.25
CA GLN A 130 7.89 6.61 -9.47
C GLN A 130 6.80 7.66 -9.66
N ASP A 131 7.16 8.94 -9.66
CA ASP A 131 6.21 10.03 -9.95
C ASP A 131 5.62 9.93 -11.35
N SER A 132 6.43 9.57 -12.33
CA SER A 132 5.98 9.33 -13.71
C SER A 132 5.03 8.16 -13.80
N VAL A 133 5.28 7.07 -13.07
CA VAL A 133 4.35 5.94 -12.99
C VAL A 133 3.02 6.37 -12.40
N GLN A 134 3.03 7.06 -11.25
CA GLN A 134 1.81 7.55 -10.60
C GLN A 134 1.04 8.53 -11.49
N SER A 135 1.75 9.49 -12.09
CA SER A 135 1.13 10.49 -12.96
C SER A 135 0.49 9.86 -14.20
N THR A 136 1.11 8.80 -14.74
CA THR A 136 0.58 8.07 -15.89
C THR A 136 -0.67 7.27 -15.52
N LEU A 137 -0.66 6.57 -14.38
CA LEU A 137 -1.81 5.81 -13.90
C LEU A 137 -3.04 6.67 -13.66
N TYR A 138 -2.84 7.88 -13.17
CA TYR A 138 -3.92 8.81 -12.80
C TYR A 138 -4.01 10.02 -13.72
N LEU A 139 -3.69 9.86 -14.98
CA LEU A 139 -3.58 10.94 -15.96
C LEU A 139 -4.72 11.96 -15.87
N GLY A 140 -4.34 13.19 -15.56
CA GLY A 140 -5.29 14.31 -15.43
C GLY A 140 -6.12 14.34 -14.15
N SER A 141 -5.96 13.39 -13.23
CA SER A 141 -6.64 13.42 -11.93
C SER A 141 -5.98 14.43 -10.99
N LYS A 142 -6.76 15.40 -10.52
CA LYS A 142 -6.31 16.36 -9.50
C LYS A 142 -6.32 15.78 -8.08
N LEU A 143 -6.91 14.59 -7.90
CA LEU A 143 -7.03 13.88 -6.61
C LEU A 143 -5.97 12.78 -6.44
N ALA A 144 -5.04 12.67 -7.36
CA ALA A 144 -3.95 11.70 -7.31
C ALA A 144 -2.65 12.26 -7.90
N ARG A 145 -2.51 13.58 -7.95
CA ARG A 145 -1.26 14.22 -8.40
C ARG A 145 -0.14 13.99 -7.38
N VAL A 146 1.06 14.02 -7.88
CA VAL A 146 2.25 13.96 -7.04
C VAL A 146 2.51 15.35 -6.44
N PRO A 147 2.74 15.47 -5.12
CA PRO A 147 3.11 16.74 -4.50
C PRO A 147 4.49 17.25 -4.95
N GLU A 148 4.62 18.56 -5.03
CA GLU A 148 5.85 19.28 -5.35
C GLU A 148 6.32 20.15 -4.18
N ALA A 149 7.58 20.58 -4.19
CA ALA A 149 8.13 21.45 -3.15
C ALA A 149 7.34 22.77 -2.98
N SER A 150 6.83 23.31 -4.08
CA SER A 150 5.98 24.52 -4.09
C SER A 150 4.65 24.35 -3.36
N ASP A 151 4.17 23.11 -3.20
CA ASP A 151 2.91 22.81 -2.52
C ASP A 151 3.02 22.91 -0.99
N ILE A 152 4.21 22.71 -0.45
CA ILE A 152 4.45 22.64 1.00
C ILE A 152 4.01 23.92 1.73
N LYS A 153 4.15 25.07 1.10
CA LYS A 153 3.70 26.36 1.67
C LYS A 153 2.18 26.39 1.91
N ASP A 154 1.41 25.67 1.09
CA ASP A 154 -0.06 25.69 1.09
C ASP A 154 -0.66 24.65 2.09
N ILE A 155 0.19 23.88 2.77
CA ILE A 155 -0.25 22.97 3.85
C ILE A 155 -0.70 23.79 5.05
N ASN A 156 -1.96 23.61 5.46
CA ASN A 156 -2.61 24.32 6.54
C ASN A 156 -2.80 23.42 7.76
N TYR A 157 -2.11 23.71 8.86
CA TYR A 157 -2.14 22.89 10.05
C TYR A 157 -3.52 22.81 10.71
N ASP A 158 -4.19 23.96 10.86
CA ASP A 158 -5.52 24.00 11.51
C ASP A 158 -6.52 23.18 10.68
N ARG A 159 -6.44 23.26 9.34
CA ARG A 159 -7.28 22.45 8.47
C ARG A 159 -7.01 20.95 8.62
N ILE A 160 -5.74 20.56 8.78
CA ILE A 160 -5.38 19.15 9.02
C ILE A 160 -5.92 18.65 10.36
N LEU A 161 -5.86 19.46 11.42
CA LEU A 161 -6.45 19.11 12.71
C LEU A 161 -7.98 18.94 12.62
N GLU A 162 -8.66 19.79 11.82
CA GLU A 162 -10.09 19.62 11.52
C GLU A 162 -10.37 18.32 10.76
N ILE A 163 -9.56 17.99 9.75
CA ILE A 163 -9.64 16.71 9.01
C ILE A 163 -9.46 15.55 10.00
N GLY A 164 -8.47 15.63 10.88
CA GLY A 164 -8.25 14.64 11.93
C GLY A 164 -9.50 14.41 12.79
N LYS A 165 -10.11 15.48 13.29
CA LYS A 165 -11.35 15.40 14.08
C LYS A 165 -12.50 14.78 13.29
N GLN A 166 -12.65 15.11 12.00
CA GLN A 166 -13.72 14.57 11.17
C GLN A 166 -13.59 13.07 10.96
N PHE A 167 -12.37 12.58 10.72
CA PHE A 167 -12.12 11.18 10.40
C PHE A 167 -11.95 10.32 11.65
N TYR A 168 -11.12 10.72 12.59
CA TYR A 168 -10.77 9.90 13.75
C TYR A 168 -11.71 10.10 14.94
N GLY A 169 -12.50 11.16 14.98
CA GLY A 169 -13.49 11.41 16.03
C GLY A 169 -14.82 10.67 15.88
N ASN A 170 -14.95 9.68 15.00
CA ASN A 170 -16.16 8.90 14.78
C ASN A 170 -15.89 7.40 14.94
N ALA A 171 -15.73 6.96 16.18
CA ALA A 171 -15.28 5.61 16.52
C ALA A 171 -16.19 4.48 15.99
N LYS A 172 -17.49 4.75 15.78
CA LYS A 172 -18.44 3.74 15.27
C LYS A 172 -18.17 3.29 13.82
N ASP A 173 -17.40 4.08 13.06
CA ASP A 173 -17.04 3.74 11.67
C ASP A 173 -15.81 2.82 11.61
N PHE A 174 -15.16 2.58 12.77
CA PHE A 174 -13.96 1.78 12.86
C PHE A 174 -14.22 0.34 13.26
N THR A 175 -13.45 -0.56 12.69
CA THR A 175 -13.19 -1.88 13.24
C THR A 175 -11.79 -1.89 13.85
N PHE A 176 -11.71 -2.32 15.12
CA PHE A 176 -10.47 -2.43 15.88
C PHE A 176 -10.01 -3.88 15.93
N TYR A 177 -8.74 -4.12 15.62
CA TYR A 177 -8.13 -5.44 15.56
C TYR A 177 -6.97 -5.51 16.55
N PHE A 178 -6.98 -6.57 17.38
CA PHE A 178 -5.90 -6.92 18.29
C PHE A 178 -5.50 -8.36 18.00
N VAL A 179 -4.24 -8.61 17.65
CA VAL A 179 -3.72 -9.95 17.34
C VAL A 179 -2.41 -10.14 18.09
N GLY A 180 -2.30 -11.21 18.86
CA GLY A 180 -1.07 -11.50 19.58
C GLY A 180 -1.29 -12.20 20.91
N ASN A 181 -0.25 -12.22 21.73
CA ASN A 181 -0.27 -12.83 23.05
C ASN A 181 -0.75 -11.82 24.08
N TYR A 182 -2.01 -11.89 24.45
CA TYR A 182 -2.64 -11.06 25.51
C TYR A 182 -3.55 -11.90 26.40
N ASP A 183 -3.79 -11.43 27.61
CA ASP A 183 -4.81 -11.99 28.49
C ASP A 183 -6.15 -11.28 28.27
N GLU A 184 -7.18 -12.01 27.93
CA GLU A 184 -8.53 -11.45 27.70
C GLU A 184 -9.08 -10.73 28.93
N LYS A 185 -8.78 -11.24 30.16
CA LYS A 185 -9.21 -10.60 31.40
C LYS A 185 -8.59 -9.22 31.60
N THR A 186 -7.40 -9.00 31.01
CA THR A 186 -6.73 -7.71 31.01
C THR A 186 -7.20 -6.84 29.85
N LEU A 187 -7.35 -7.42 28.64
CA LEU A 187 -7.69 -6.68 27.43
C LEU A 187 -9.14 -6.14 27.46
N LEU A 188 -10.12 -6.95 27.88
CA LEU A 188 -11.54 -6.57 27.81
C LEU A 188 -11.86 -5.32 28.65
N PRO A 189 -11.42 -5.19 29.92
CA PRO A 189 -11.65 -3.97 30.69
C PRO A 189 -11.01 -2.72 30.04
N LEU A 190 -9.84 -2.88 29.41
CA LEU A 190 -9.18 -1.78 28.69
C LEU A 190 -9.94 -1.37 27.43
N ILE A 191 -10.51 -2.34 26.69
CA ILE A 191 -11.40 -2.05 25.56
C ILE A 191 -12.62 -1.28 26.03
N GLU A 192 -13.26 -1.69 27.13
CA GLU A 192 -14.42 -0.99 27.70
C GLU A 192 -14.05 0.44 28.12
N GLN A 193 -12.92 0.61 28.79
CA GLN A 193 -12.46 1.90 29.27
C GLN A 193 -12.07 2.86 28.16
N TYR A 194 -11.26 2.42 27.18
CA TYR A 194 -10.62 3.30 26.20
C TYR A 194 -11.32 3.28 24.83
N ILE A 195 -11.79 2.13 24.35
CA ILE A 195 -12.39 2.02 23.01
C ILE A 195 -13.89 2.29 23.05
N ALA A 196 -14.62 1.67 23.99
CA ALA A 196 -16.06 1.86 24.08
C ALA A 196 -16.46 3.28 24.52
N SER A 197 -15.57 4.01 25.18
CA SER A 197 -15.77 5.41 25.57
C SER A 197 -15.43 6.43 24.48
N LEU A 198 -14.92 5.98 23.30
CA LEU A 198 -14.56 6.88 22.20
C LEU A 198 -15.79 7.63 21.65
N PRO A 199 -15.63 8.90 21.26
CA PRO A 199 -16.74 9.71 20.77
C PRO A 199 -17.23 9.30 19.38
N ASN A 200 -18.44 9.73 19.07
CA ASN A 200 -19.03 9.68 17.75
C ASN A 200 -19.47 11.07 17.33
N ASN A 201 -18.75 11.68 16.41
CA ASN A 201 -19.02 13.04 15.95
C ASN A 201 -20.17 13.16 14.93
N GLY A 202 -20.67 12.00 14.41
CA GLY A 202 -21.78 11.95 13.49
C GLY A 202 -21.48 12.40 12.05
N PHE A 203 -20.23 12.67 11.71
CA PHE A 203 -19.84 13.00 10.33
C PHE A 203 -20.14 11.83 9.41
N LYS A 204 -20.81 12.13 8.27
CA LYS A 204 -21.06 11.16 7.20
C LYS A 204 -20.16 11.48 6.03
N LEU A 205 -19.13 10.72 5.87
CA LEU A 205 -18.14 10.84 4.81
C LEU A 205 -18.38 9.77 3.74
N LYS A 206 -18.08 10.09 2.47
CA LYS A 206 -18.26 9.14 1.36
C LYS A 206 -17.10 9.28 0.39
N ASN A 207 -16.49 8.16 0.04
CA ASN A 207 -15.45 8.08 -0.97
C ASN A 207 -15.96 8.60 -2.32
N LYS A 208 -15.09 9.28 -3.04
CA LYS A 208 -15.24 9.65 -4.45
C LYS A 208 -14.34 8.79 -5.30
N GLN A 209 -14.75 8.54 -6.52
CA GLN A 209 -13.93 7.82 -7.48
C GLN A 209 -12.67 8.62 -7.82
N ILE A 210 -11.53 7.97 -7.79
CA ILE A 210 -10.28 8.44 -8.39
C ILE A 210 -10.02 7.51 -9.59
N PRO A 211 -10.41 7.91 -10.79
CA PRO A 211 -10.32 7.03 -11.94
C PRO A 211 -8.86 6.86 -12.37
N TYR A 212 -8.47 5.62 -12.66
CA TYR A 212 -7.28 5.36 -13.42
C TYR A 212 -7.48 5.80 -14.89
N ALA A 213 -6.39 6.14 -15.57
CA ALA A 213 -6.38 6.33 -17.01
C ALA A 213 -6.91 5.08 -17.72
N LYS A 214 -7.47 5.24 -18.92
CA LYS A 214 -8.07 4.12 -19.69
C LYS A 214 -7.38 3.99 -21.03
N GLY A 215 -7.44 2.77 -21.59
CA GLY A 215 -6.86 2.46 -22.87
C GLY A 215 -5.35 2.28 -22.81
N LYS A 216 -4.69 2.54 -23.93
CA LYS A 216 -3.23 2.46 -24.04
C LYS A 216 -2.63 3.83 -23.80
N VAL A 217 -1.75 3.93 -22.80
CA VAL A 217 -1.03 5.16 -22.47
C VAL A 217 0.45 4.87 -22.46
N SER A 218 1.23 5.67 -23.17
CA SER A 218 2.69 5.58 -23.22
C SER A 218 3.28 6.90 -22.67
N ASN A 219 4.21 6.78 -21.74
CA ASN A 219 4.98 7.88 -21.15
C ASN A 219 6.47 7.55 -21.25
N ILE A 220 7.09 8.06 -22.30
CA ILE A 220 8.54 7.88 -22.55
C ILE A 220 9.22 9.22 -22.35
N PHE A 221 10.19 9.28 -21.44
CA PHE A 221 10.92 10.49 -21.14
C PHE A 221 12.41 10.22 -20.92
N THR A 222 13.21 11.27 -20.92
CA THR A 222 14.64 11.19 -20.67
C THR A 222 15.02 11.77 -19.33
N LYS A 223 16.03 11.19 -18.68
CA LYS A 223 16.61 11.68 -17.43
C LYS A 223 18.12 11.63 -17.49
N ALA A 224 18.76 12.79 -17.26
CA ALA A 224 20.20 12.86 -17.13
C ALA A 224 20.64 12.23 -15.80
N MET A 225 21.67 11.38 -15.85
CA MET A 225 22.24 10.72 -14.65
C MET A 225 23.70 10.35 -14.88
N GLU A 226 24.44 10.23 -13.79
CA GLU A 226 25.87 9.91 -13.82
C GLU A 226 26.13 8.49 -14.36
N ASN A 227 25.37 7.52 -13.87
CA ASN A 227 25.42 6.14 -14.30
C ASN A 227 24.13 5.80 -15.09
N PRO A 228 24.15 5.90 -16.42
CA PRO A 228 22.96 5.72 -17.23
C PRO A 228 22.35 4.32 -17.09
N GLN A 229 21.08 4.26 -16.71
CA GLN A 229 20.30 3.04 -16.62
C GLN A 229 18.85 3.34 -17.00
N ASN A 230 18.34 2.68 -18.04
CA ASN A 230 16.95 2.82 -18.42
C ASN A 230 16.05 2.07 -17.43
N GLN A 231 14.87 2.61 -17.18
CA GLN A 231 13.82 1.91 -16.43
C GLN A 231 12.61 1.76 -17.32
N ALA A 232 12.03 0.56 -17.32
CA ALA A 232 10.82 0.25 -18.06
C ALA A 232 9.80 -0.42 -17.16
N THR A 233 8.55 0.00 -17.27
CA THR A 233 7.40 -0.60 -16.59
C THR A 233 6.25 -0.74 -17.57
N GLU A 234 5.71 -1.95 -17.67
CA GLU A 234 4.50 -2.26 -18.40
C GLU A 234 3.42 -2.69 -17.42
N ILE A 235 2.27 -2.02 -17.43
CA ILE A 235 1.17 -2.29 -16.51
C ILE A 235 -0.06 -2.65 -17.30
N TRP A 236 -0.54 -3.89 -17.16
CA TRP A 236 -1.85 -4.32 -17.61
C TRP A 236 -2.82 -4.26 -16.43
N TYR A 237 -3.94 -3.60 -16.60
CA TYR A 237 -4.85 -3.24 -15.51
C TYR A 237 -6.29 -3.55 -15.88
N THR A 238 -7.04 -4.06 -14.93
CA THR A 238 -8.50 -4.28 -15.05
C THR A 238 -9.22 -3.99 -13.74
N LYS A 239 -10.54 -3.77 -13.83
CA LYS A 239 -11.43 -3.83 -12.67
C LYS A 239 -12.14 -5.16 -12.66
N ALA A 240 -12.00 -5.90 -11.57
CA ALA A 240 -12.65 -7.19 -11.38
C ALA A 240 -13.12 -7.35 -9.93
N PRO A 241 -14.06 -8.26 -9.63
CA PRO A 241 -14.41 -8.58 -8.26
C PRO A 241 -13.18 -9.05 -7.48
N PHE A 242 -13.05 -8.57 -6.23
CA PHE A 242 -12.07 -9.12 -5.32
C PHE A 242 -12.60 -10.49 -4.85
N THR A 243 -11.88 -11.55 -5.21
CA THR A 243 -12.16 -12.93 -4.81
C THR A 243 -10.85 -13.62 -4.47
N LEU A 244 -10.89 -14.64 -3.62
CA LEU A 244 -9.71 -15.46 -3.34
C LEU A 244 -9.11 -16.02 -4.64
N LYS A 245 -9.95 -16.45 -5.57
CA LYS A 245 -9.50 -16.99 -6.88
C LYS A 245 -8.72 -15.95 -7.69
N ASN A 246 -9.24 -14.72 -7.82
CA ASN A 246 -8.55 -13.66 -8.56
C ASN A 246 -7.26 -13.23 -7.86
N PHE A 247 -7.25 -13.26 -6.53
CA PHE A 247 -6.04 -13.01 -5.74
C PHE A 247 -4.94 -14.04 -6.03
N VAL A 248 -5.26 -15.33 -5.92
CA VAL A 248 -4.29 -16.42 -6.20
C VAL A 248 -3.83 -16.41 -7.64
N LEU A 249 -4.75 -16.21 -8.61
CA LEU A 249 -4.42 -16.14 -10.03
C LEU A 249 -3.48 -14.97 -10.35
N ALA A 250 -3.70 -13.80 -9.73
CA ALA A 250 -2.84 -12.64 -9.94
C ALA A 250 -1.41 -12.88 -9.39
N ASP A 251 -1.28 -13.44 -8.18
CA ASP A 251 0.01 -13.75 -7.58
C ASP A 251 0.78 -14.81 -8.40
N VAL A 252 0.13 -15.92 -8.72
CA VAL A 252 0.77 -17.00 -9.52
C VAL A 252 1.16 -16.51 -10.91
N SER A 253 0.30 -15.74 -11.58
CA SER A 253 0.60 -15.19 -12.90
C SER A 253 1.81 -14.26 -12.87
N ALA A 254 1.88 -13.37 -11.89
CA ALA A 254 3.02 -12.46 -11.73
C ALA A 254 4.33 -13.21 -11.49
N ARG A 255 4.33 -14.23 -10.64
CA ARG A 255 5.54 -15.06 -10.37
C ARG A 255 6.00 -15.86 -11.58
N LEU A 256 5.07 -16.40 -12.36
CA LEU A 256 5.43 -17.09 -13.62
C LEU A 256 6.06 -16.11 -14.61
N LEU A 257 5.51 -14.92 -14.75
CA LEU A 257 6.06 -13.86 -15.59
C LEU A 257 7.41 -13.36 -15.06
N GLU A 258 7.57 -13.22 -13.75
CA GLU A 258 8.86 -12.90 -13.13
C GLU A 258 9.94 -13.90 -13.51
N MET A 259 9.67 -15.20 -13.33
CA MET A 259 10.61 -16.27 -13.72
C MET A 259 10.91 -16.23 -15.22
N LYS A 260 9.91 -15.95 -16.06
CA LYS A 260 10.07 -15.80 -17.49
C LYS A 260 10.97 -14.62 -17.86
N TYR A 261 10.74 -13.44 -17.26
CA TYR A 261 11.52 -12.23 -17.56
C TYR A 261 12.95 -12.31 -17.01
N LEU A 262 13.15 -12.93 -15.84
CA LEU A 262 14.49 -13.20 -15.34
C LEU A 262 15.28 -14.06 -16.34
N ARG A 263 14.69 -15.13 -16.83
CA ARG A 263 15.34 -16.03 -17.82
C ARG A 263 15.63 -15.30 -19.12
N THR A 264 14.64 -14.66 -19.72
CA THR A 264 14.78 -14.11 -21.09
C THR A 264 15.52 -12.76 -21.11
N ILE A 265 15.17 -11.81 -20.22
CA ILE A 265 15.70 -10.44 -20.28
C ILE A 265 17.05 -10.37 -19.56
N ARG A 266 17.17 -11.01 -18.40
CA ARG A 266 18.40 -10.96 -17.60
C ARG A 266 19.43 -11.99 -18.05
N GLU A 267 19.06 -13.27 -18.16
CA GLU A 267 20.02 -14.35 -18.40
C GLU A 267 20.37 -14.51 -19.89
N GLU A 268 19.38 -14.67 -20.77
CA GLU A 268 19.61 -14.93 -22.20
C GLU A 268 20.07 -13.66 -22.92
N LEU A 269 19.37 -12.52 -22.77
CA LEU A 269 19.74 -11.25 -23.42
C LEU A 269 20.86 -10.51 -22.69
N SER A 270 21.07 -10.80 -21.41
CA SER A 270 21.97 -9.99 -20.55
C SER A 270 21.67 -8.49 -20.66
N ALA A 271 20.38 -8.13 -20.74
CA ALA A 271 19.94 -6.76 -20.98
C ALA A 271 19.57 -6.02 -19.70
N ALA A 272 19.43 -6.72 -18.58
CA ALA A 272 19.01 -6.14 -17.31
C ALA A 272 19.79 -6.72 -16.13
N TYR A 273 20.02 -5.88 -15.11
CA TYR A 273 20.44 -6.38 -13.81
C TYR A 273 19.26 -7.03 -13.07
N HIS A 274 18.09 -6.42 -13.15
CA HIS A 274 16.84 -6.94 -12.62
C HIS A 274 15.75 -6.82 -13.66
N ALA A 275 14.99 -7.90 -13.85
CA ALA A 275 13.76 -7.94 -14.62
C ALA A 275 12.77 -8.82 -13.85
N GLY A 276 11.52 -8.38 -13.75
CA GLY A 276 10.54 -9.13 -12.98
C GLY A 276 9.11 -8.72 -13.26
N ALA A 277 8.20 -9.36 -12.55
CA ALA A 277 6.79 -8.98 -12.54
C ALA A 277 6.22 -9.04 -11.13
N ASN A 278 5.22 -8.21 -10.90
CA ASN A 278 4.43 -8.22 -9.68
C ASN A 278 2.96 -8.01 -10.00
N TYR A 279 2.09 -8.23 -9.02
CA TYR A 279 0.67 -7.93 -9.15
C TYR A 279 0.27 -6.84 -8.17
N GLY A 280 -0.80 -6.12 -8.52
CA GLY A 280 -1.44 -5.15 -7.65
C GLY A 280 -2.91 -5.51 -7.45
N LEU A 281 -3.37 -5.40 -6.21
CA LEU A 281 -4.76 -5.55 -5.83
C LEU A 281 -5.14 -4.34 -4.98
N LEU A 282 -5.75 -3.35 -5.61
CA LEU A 282 -6.19 -2.14 -4.94
C LEU A 282 -7.72 -2.16 -4.84
N ARG A 283 -8.22 -1.97 -3.62
CA ARG A 283 -9.64 -1.74 -3.42
C ARG A 283 -10.02 -0.42 -4.06
N ASP A 284 -11.07 -0.43 -4.86
CA ASP A 284 -11.69 0.78 -5.39
C ASP A 284 -12.83 1.25 -4.47
N TYR A 285 -13.34 2.46 -4.71
CA TYR A 285 -14.42 3.08 -3.94
C TYR A 285 -15.74 2.29 -3.96
N ASP A 286 -15.96 1.43 -4.95
CA ASP A 286 -17.15 0.60 -5.16
C ASP A 286 -16.99 -0.86 -4.73
N ASN A 287 -15.99 -1.15 -3.89
CA ASN A 287 -15.62 -2.49 -3.43
C ASN A 287 -15.14 -3.47 -4.51
N LYS A 288 -14.90 -3.01 -5.74
CA LYS A 288 -14.20 -3.78 -6.75
C LYS A 288 -12.70 -3.64 -6.54
N ALA A 289 -11.95 -4.66 -6.92
CA ALA A 289 -10.51 -4.56 -6.97
C ALA A 289 -10.05 -4.01 -8.33
N ALA A 290 -9.12 -3.10 -8.30
CA ALA A 290 -8.26 -2.85 -9.44
C ALA A 290 -7.16 -3.90 -9.42
N ILE A 291 -7.16 -4.81 -10.40
CA ILE A 291 -6.15 -5.86 -10.54
C ILE A 291 -5.17 -5.44 -11.63
N SER A 292 -3.89 -5.46 -11.32
CA SER A 292 -2.83 -5.21 -12.30
C SER A 292 -1.79 -6.32 -12.30
N ILE A 293 -1.23 -6.58 -13.47
CA ILE A 293 0.05 -7.26 -13.64
C ILE A 293 1.04 -6.22 -14.13
N THR A 294 2.16 -6.11 -13.45
CA THR A 294 3.17 -5.10 -13.72
C THR A 294 4.50 -5.79 -14.00
N ALA A 295 5.03 -5.61 -15.20
CA ALA A 295 6.39 -6.02 -15.56
C ALA A 295 7.34 -4.83 -15.39
N VAL A 296 8.53 -5.07 -14.82
CA VAL A 296 9.52 -4.04 -14.54
C VAL A 296 10.92 -4.52 -14.92
N ALA A 297 11.74 -3.62 -15.42
CA ALA A 297 13.17 -3.88 -15.56
C ALA A 297 14.03 -2.61 -15.44
N GLN A 298 15.22 -2.83 -14.91
CA GLN A 298 16.33 -1.87 -15.01
C GLN A 298 17.26 -2.36 -16.12
N LEU A 299 17.27 -1.63 -17.24
CA LEU A 299 17.83 -2.06 -18.49
C LEU A 299 19.15 -1.34 -18.82
N ASN A 300 20.09 -2.06 -19.42
CA ASN A 300 21.22 -1.46 -20.11
C ASN A 300 20.69 -0.56 -21.24
N PRO A 301 21.08 0.73 -21.32
CA PRO A 301 20.60 1.64 -22.35
C PRO A 301 20.77 1.12 -23.79
N GLU A 302 21.88 0.44 -24.07
CA GLU A 302 22.18 -0.10 -25.41
C GLU A 302 21.30 -1.29 -25.81
N LYS A 303 20.70 -1.98 -24.83
CA LYS A 303 19.89 -3.19 -25.05
C LYS A 303 18.40 -2.98 -24.77
N SER A 304 18.00 -1.80 -24.29
CA SER A 304 16.62 -1.58 -23.85
C SER A 304 15.60 -1.74 -24.96
N ASP A 305 15.88 -1.24 -26.17
CA ASP A 305 14.94 -1.32 -27.29
C ASP A 305 14.75 -2.77 -27.78
N ILE A 306 15.72 -3.67 -27.54
CA ILE A 306 15.60 -5.11 -27.82
C ILE A 306 14.87 -5.82 -26.68
N ALA A 307 15.07 -5.40 -25.43
CA ALA A 307 14.53 -6.10 -24.24
C ALA A 307 13.06 -5.79 -23.97
N ILE A 308 12.60 -4.56 -24.18
CA ILE A 308 11.21 -4.15 -23.88
C ILE A 308 10.17 -5.04 -24.58
N PRO A 309 10.30 -5.41 -25.87
CA PRO A 309 9.37 -6.33 -26.54
C PRO A 309 9.22 -7.70 -25.85
N TYR A 310 10.20 -8.12 -25.06
CA TYR A 310 10.11 -9.41 -24.34
C TYR A 310 9.10 -9.40 -23.19
N PHE A 311 8.67 -8.24 -22.69
CA PHE A 311 7.56 -8.17 -21.75
C PHE A 311 6.27 -8.69 -22.41
N PHE A 312 5.98 -8.26 -23.63
CA PHE A 312 4.81 -8.70 -24.39
C PHE A 312 4.95 -10.15 -24.82
N LYS A 313 6.11 -10.51 -25.36
CA LYS A 313 6.41 -11.89 -25.76
C LYS A 313 6.27 -12.86 -24.59
N GLY A 314 6.79 -12.53 -23.41
CA GLY A 314 6.67 -13.34 -22.21
C GLY A 314 5.23 -13.49 -21.73
N MET A 315 4.43 -12.41 -21.83
CA MET A 315 2.99 -12.44 -21.55
C MET A 315 2.27 -13.39 -22.51
N ASP A 316 2.48 -13.24 -23.82
CA ASP A 316 1.84 -14.06 -24.87
C ASP A 316 2.22 -15.54 -24.74
N GLU A 317 3.50 -15.85 -24.50
CA GLU A 317 3.97 -17.22 -24.29
C GLU A 317 3.38 -17.84 -23.02
N THR A 318 3.26 -17.06 -21.92
CA THR A 318 2.65 -17.53 -20.69
C THR A 318 1.15 -17.78 -20.87
N ILE A 319 0.45 -16.98 -21.68
CA ILE A 319 -0.95 -17.20 -22.04
C ILE A 319 -1.10 -18.45 -22.92
N ALA A 320 -0.23 -18.62 -23.91
CA ALA A 320 -0.30 -19.75 -24.81
C ALA A 320 -0.04 -21.08 -24.09
N GLN A 321 0.98 -21.11 -23.24
CA GLN A 321 1.36 -22.31 -22.50
C GLN A 321 2.15 -21.93 -21.24
N PRO A 322 1.50 -21.79 -20.07
CA PRO A 322 2.22 -21.61 -18.82
C PRO A 322 3.21 -22.76 -18.59
N ASN A 323 4.45 -22.43 -18.21
CA ASN A 323 5.46 -23.45 -18.01
C ASN A 323 5.09 -24.33 -16.79
N ALA A 324 4.96 -25.65 -17.03
CA ALA A 324 4.48 -26.59 -16.02
C ALA A 324 5.46 -26.76 -14.84
N GLU A 325 6.77 -26.76 -15.11
CA GLU A 325 7.80 -26.85 -14.07
C GLU A 325 7.84 -25.59 -13.21
N ASP A 326 7.80 -24.41 -13.85
CA ASP A 326 7.74 -23.13 -13.14
C ASP A 326 6.47 -23.03 -12.29
N LEU A 327 5.31 -23.50 -12.80
CA LEU A 327 4.06 -23.53 -12.04
C LEU A 327 4.17 -24.41 -10.79
N LEU A 328 4.81 -25.58 -10.88
CA LEU A 328 5.04 -26.43 -9.73
C LEU A 328 5.91 -25.71 -8.68
N LYS A 329 7.02 -25.10 -9.11
CA LYS A 329 7.91 -24.31 -8.23
C LYS A 329 7.16 -23.15 -7.55
N VAL A 330 6.34 -22.42 -8.30
CA VAL A 330 5.56 -21.31 -7.74
C VAL A 330 4.57 -21.82 -6.69
N LYS A 331 3.86 -22.91 -6.94
CA LYS A 331 2.95 -23.51 -5.95
C LYS A 331 3.68 -23.92 -4.67
N GLU A 332 4.82 -24.58 -4.79
CA GLU A 332 5.65 -24.99 -3.63
C GLU A 332 6.11 -23.76 -2.82
N ILE A 333 6.58 -22.71 -3.48
CA ILE A 333 6.99 -21.46 -2.84
C ILE A 333 5.82 -20.85 -2.08
N LEU A 334 4.65 -20.72 -2.70
CA LEU A 334 3.47 -20.13 -2.08
C LEU A 334 2.97 -20.93 -0.89
N LEU A 335 2.92 -22.26 -0.98
CA LEU A 335 2.51 -23.12 0.14
C LEU A 335 3.50 -23.04 1.31
N LYS A 336 4.81 -22.99 1.02
CA LYS A 336 5.83 -22.80 2.05
C LYS A 336 5.74 -21.42 2.70
N GLN A 337 5.55 -20.37 1.90
CA GLN A 337 5.36 -19.01 2.41
C GLN A 337 4.11 -18.90 3.27
N ALA A 338 2.98 -19.48 2.85
CA ALA A 338 1.75 -19.52 3.64
C ALA A 338 1.98 -20.17 5.01
N ALA A 339 2.63 -21.35 5.04
CA ALA A 339 2.92 -22.05 6.29
C ALA A 339 3.81 -21.26 7.27
N VAL A 340 4.68 -20.39 6.76
CA VAL A 340 5.51 -19.50 7.58
C VAL A 340 4.71 -18.26 8.01
N SER A 341 3.98 -17.63 7.08
CA SER A 341 3.24 -16.41 7.34
C SER A 341 2.13 -16.59 8.38
N GLU A 342 1.43 -17.73 8.34
CA GLU A 342 0.39 -18.10 9.31
C GLU A 342 0.88 -18.15 10.78
N LYS A 343 2.19 -18.18 10.99
CA LYS A 343 2.82 -18.10 12.31
C LYS A 343 3.26 -16.68 12.67
N THR A 344 2.60 -15.67 12.13
CA THR A 344 2.91 -14.27 12.43
C THR A 344 1.63 -13.48 12.71
N ASN A 345 1.69 -12.60 13.72
CA ASN A 345 0.56 -11.73 14.09
C ASN A 345 0.14 -10.81 12.94
N GLY A 346 1.12 -10.32 12.15
CA GLY A 346 0.86 -9.47 11.00
C GLY A 346 0.04 -10.15 9.90
N TYR A 347 0.21 -11.46 9.68
CA TYR A 347 -0.60 -12.22 8.74
C TYR A 347 -2.08 -12.23 9.16
N TRP A 348 -2.39 -12.57 10.41
CA TRP A 348 -3.74 -12.62 10.91
C TRP A 348 -4.41 -11.25 10.95
N LEU A 349 -3.66 -10.23 11.36
CA LEU A 349 -4.13 -8.85 11.27
C LEU A 349 -4.52 -8.46 9.83
N GLY A 350 -3.71 -8.86 8.85
CA GLY A 350 -3.99 -8.67 7.43
C GLY A 350 -5.21 -9.46 6.94
N ALA A 351 -5.33 -10.73 7.32
CA ALA A 351 -6.45 -11.60 6.96
C ALA A 351 -7.78 -11.08 7.52
N LEU A 352 -7.83 -10.76 8.82
CA LEU A 352 -9.00 -10.20 9.49
C LEU A 352 -9.42 -8.86 8.87
N SER A 353 -8.48 -7.96 8.66
CA SER A 353 -8.78 -6.66 8.05
C SER A 353 -9.24 -6.78 6.60
N THR A 354 -8.75 -7.77 5.86
CA THR A 354 -9.20 -8.05 4.49
C THR A 354 -10.61 -8.63 4.48
N TYR A 355 -10.89 -9.58 5.36
CA TYR A 355 -12.22 -10.16 5.52
C TYR A 355 -13.26 -9.08 5.82
N GLU A 356 -13.00 -8.23 6.81
CA GLU A 356 -13.92 -7.15 7.20
C GLU A 356 -14.16 -6.13 6.09
N ARG A 357 -13.08 -5.72 5.40
CA ARG A 357 -13.17 -4.70 4.34
C ARG A 357 -13.76 -5.20 3.04
N MET A 358 -13.47 -6.44 2.66
CA MET A 358 -13.75 -6.97 1.33
C MET A 358 -14.80 -8.09 1.34
N GLY A 359 -15.12 -8.64 2.51
CA GLY A 359 -16.01 -9.79 2.65
C GLY A 359 -15.42 -11.09 2.09
N VAL A 360 -14.10 -11.18 1.96
CA VAL A 360 -13.42 -12.33 1.35
C VAL A 360 -12.44 -12.95 2.33
N ASP A 361 -12.67 -14.22 2.64
CA ASP A 361 -11.72 -15.05 3.36
C ASP A 361 -10.53 -15.39 2.44
N THR A 362 -9.36 -14.86 2.80
CA THR A 362 -8.12 -15.10 2.07
C THR A 362 -7.24 -16.19 2.70
N HIS A 363 -7.74 -16.83 3.78
CA HIS A 363 -6.99 -17.83 4.55
C HIS A 363 -7.48 -19.25 4.31
N SER A 364 -8.76 -19.54 4.63
CA SER A 364 -9.26 -20.91 4.81
C SER A 364 -9.03 -21.82 3.60
N ASP A 365 -9.34 -21.36 2.40
CA ASP A 365 -9.22 -22.14 1.17
C ASP A 365 -7.95 -21.86 0.36
N TYR A 366 -7.06 -20.96 0.85
CA TYR A 366 -5.91 -20.51 0.08
C TYR A 366 -4.99 -21.65 -0.36
N LYS A 367 -4.56 -22.49 0.57
CA LYS A 367 -3.62 -23.60 0.28
C LYS A 367 -4.21 -24.62 -0.69
N GLU A 368 -5.49 -24.95 -0.52
CA GLU A 368 -6.18 -25.88 -1.38
C GLU A 368 -6.35 -25.30 -2.80
N MET A 369 -6.68 -24.03 -2.89
CA MET A 369 -6.77 -23.33 -4.18
C MET A 369 -5.43 -23.30 -4.91
N VAL A 370 -4.33 -22.98 -4.21
CA VAL A 370 -2.98 -22.99 -4.79
C VAL A 370 -2.62 -24.40 -5.28
N LYS A 371 -2.89 -25.46 -4.50
CA LYS A 371 -2.59 -26.85 -4.90
C LYS A 371 -3.30 -27.25 -6.18
N ASN A 372 -4.59 -26.92 -6.27
CA ASN A 372 -5.46 -27.39 -7.36
C ASN A 372 -5.45 -26.50 -8.60
N LEU A 373 -4.76 -25.35 -8.56
CA LEU A 373 -4.70 -24.41 -9.67
C LEU A 373 -4.13 -25.06 -10.94
N LYS A 374 -4.82 -24.86 -12.07
CA LYS A 374 -4.44 -25.44 -13.38
C LYS A 374 -3.81 -24.38 -14.28
N ALA A 375 -2.90 -24.79 -15.15
CA ALA A 375 -2.27 -23.92 -16.13
C ALA A 375 -3.30 -23.18 -17.02
N SER A 376 -4.38 -23.88 -17.43
CA SER A 376 -5.45 -23.26 -18.22
C SER A 376 -6.14 -22.09 -17.51
N GLU A 377 -6.28 -22.15 -16.18
CA GLU A 377 -6.90 -21.05 -15.41
C GLU A 377 -6.03 -19.80 -15.41
N ILE A 378 -4.70 -19.97 -15.45
CA ILE A 378 -3.74 -18.85 -15.56
C ILE A 378 -3.84 -18.22 -16.94
N SER A 379 -3.85 -19.04 -18.01
CA SER A 379 -4.06 -18.58 -19.38
C SER A 379 -5.36 -17.81 -19.53
N ASP A 380 -6.45 -18.37 -19.02
CA ASP A 380 -7.78 -17.73 -19.05
C ASP A 380 -7.81 -16.40 -18.26
N PHE A 381 -7.20 -16.37 -17.09
CA PHE A 381 -7.13 -15.16 -16.26
C PHE A 381 -6.35 -14.05 -16.97
N LEU A 382 -5.14 -14.33 -17.45
CA LEU A 382 -4.34 -13.35 -18.17
C LEU A 382 -5.05 -12.84 -19.43
N LYS A 383 -5.60 -13.73 -20.24
CA LYS A 383 -6.26 -13.40 -21.50
C LYS A 383 -7.60 -12.71 -21.29
N ASN A 384 -8.49 -13.32 -20.48
CA ASN A 384 -9.92 -12.97 -20.42
C ASN A 384 -10.25 -12.01 -19.26
N VAL A 385 -9.36 -11.84 -18.28
CA VAL A 385 -9.54 -10.89 -17.19
C VAL A 385 -8.58 -9.70 -17.34
N ILE A 386 -7.28 -9.95 -17.40
CA ILE A 386 -6.28 -8.87 -17.43
C ILE A 386 -6.27 -8.15 -18.79
N LEU A 387 -5.99 -8.85 -19.89
CA LEU A 387 -5.82 -8.22 -21.20
C LEU A 387 -7.13 -7.78 -21.86
N LYS A 388 -8.26 -8.41 -21.51
CA LYS A 388 -9.58 -8.07 -22.08
C LYS A 388 -10.01 -6.63 -21.83
N SER A 389 -9.51 -6.01 -20.78
CA SER A 389 -9.81 -4.60 -20.47
C SER A 389 -9.28 -3.63 -21.52
N GLY A 390 -8.23 -4.02 -22.26
CA GLY A 390 -7.50 -3.16 -23.17
C GLY A 390 -6.71 -2.03 -22.49
N ASN A 391 -6.69 -1.96 -21.16
CA ASN A 391 -5.91 -0.95 -20.42
C ASN A 391 -4.47 -1.43 -20.30
N HIS A 392 -3.56 -0.61 -20.81
CA HIS A 392 -2.13 -0.86 -20.78
C HIS A 392 -1.37 0.45 -20.62
N PHE A 393 -0.42 0.50 -19.69
CA PHE A 393 0.40 1.66 -19.44
C PHE A 393 1.87 1.29 -19.61
N GLU A 394 2.53 2.00 -20.50
CA GLU A 394 3.95 1.90 -20.75
C GLU A 394 4.65 3.12 -20.17
N ILE A 395 5.60 2.93 -19.28
CA ILE A 395 6.40 4.00 -18.70
C ILE A 395 7.88 3.66 -18.89
N ILE A 396 8.59 4.48 -19.67
CA ILE A 396 10.00 4.26 -19.97
C ILE A 396 10.79 5.52 -19.66
N MET A 397 11.74 5.42 -18.74
CA MET A 397 12.75 6.44 -18.52
C MET A 397 14.03 6.05 -19.27
N LYS A 398 14.38 6.84 -20.29
CA LYS A 398 15.65 6.70 -21.02
C LYS A 398 16.73 7.53 -20.35
N ALA A 399 17.77 6.87 -19.89
CA ALA A 399 18.89 7.52 -19.26
C ALA A 399 19.80 8.19 -20.28
N VAL A 400 20.22 9.41 -20.01
CA VAL A 400 21.25 10.12 -20.75
C VAL A 400 22.39 10.48 -19.81
N LYS A 401 23.63 10.44 -20.29
CA LYS A 401 24.80 10.79 -19.46
C LYS A 401 24.82 12.28 -19.17
N ASN A 402 25.11 12.66 -17.93
CA ASN A 402 25.34 14.08 -17.59
C ASN A 402 26.46 14.67 -18.45
N GLY A 403 26.19 15.79 -19.10
CA GLY A 403 27.23 16.53 -19.86
C GLY A 403 27.32 16.21 -21.36
N LYS A 404 26.27 15.60 -21.95
CA LYS A 404 26.09 15.56 -23.41
C LYS A 404 24.85 16.29 -23.85
#